data_27b882e322c20dc3a272526e51025bd7
#
_entry.id   27b882e322c20dc3a272526e51025bd7
#
_cell.length_a   1.000
_cell.length_b   1.000
_cell.length_c   1.000
_cell.angle_alpha   90.00
_cell.angle_beta   90.00
_cell.angle_gamma   90.00
#
_symmetry.space_group_name_H-M   'P 1'
#
loop_
_entity.id
_entity.type
_entity.pdbx_description
1 polymer ?
#
loop_
_entity_poly.entity_id
_entity_poly.type
_entity_poly.pdbx_seq_one_letter_code
_entity_poly.pdbx_strand_id
1 'polypeptide(L)'
;MSDPTTKPEDELAGTEQPFVQHLIELRDRLIKAVIAVAVFAIALSLYPGPGPLYDILAAPLVAQLPVGATMIATSVISPFLVPLKILLMAAFLLALPVVLYQMWAFVAPGLYTHEKKLVFPLVVSSTFLFFLGVAFCYFFVFGQVFAFIQSFAPKSITAAPDIEAYLSFVLTMFLAF
;
A
#
# COMPACT_ATOMS: atom_id res chain seq x y z
N MET A 1 -60.62 20.32 1.81
CA MET A 1 -60.61 19.39 2.94
C MET A 1 -59.37 18.55 2.77
N SER A 2 -58.24 19.07 3.29
CA SER A 2 -56.91 18.53 3.11
C SER A 2 -56.67 17.48 4.20
N ASP A 3 -56.29 16.27 3.80
CA ASP A 3 -55.98 15.15 4.69
C ASP A 3 -54.56 15.33 5.27
N PRO A 4 -54.39 15.48 6.61
CA PRO A 4 -53.11 15.70 7.25
C PRO A 4 -52.58 14.40 7.89
N THR A 5 -52.37 13.35 7.12
CA THR A 5 -51.79 12.09 7.61
C THR A 5 -50.77 11.48 6.66
N THR A 6 -49.86 12.28 6.13
CA THR A 6 -48.58 11.77 5.63
C THR A 6 -47.59 11.77 6.82
N LYS A 7 -47.42 10.57 7.40
CA LYS A 7 -46.48 10.35 8.51
C LYS A 7 -45.04 10.66 8.05
N PRO A 8 -44.22 11.31 8.93
CA PRO A 8 -42.78 11.55 8.67
C PRO A 8 -41.95 10.28 8.51
N GLU A 9 -42.54 9.12 8.82
CA GLU A 9 -41.85 7.80 8.70
C GLU A 9 -41.67 7.35 7.25
N ASP A 10 -42.54 7.82 6.30
CA ASP A 10 -42.41 7.45 4.89
C ASP A 10 -41.31 8.20 4.14
N GLU A 11 -40.95 9.42 4.58
CA GLU A 11 -39.85 10.18 3.98
C GLU A 11 -38.49 9.63 4.40
N LEU A 12 -38.34 9.08 5.61
CA LEU A 12 -37.13 8.44 6.11
C LEU A 12 -36.92 7.07 5.44
N ALA A 13 -37.97 6.29 5.21
CA ALA A 13 -37.86 4.99 4.54
C ALA A 13 -37.34 5.09 3.09
N GLY A 14 -37.65 6.18 2.39
CA GLY A 14 -37.13 6.45 1.03
C GLY A 14 -35.64 6.83 0.98
N THR A 15 -35.07 7.32 2.09
CA THR A 15 -33.68 7.77 2.17
C THR A 15 -32.75 6.66 2.71
N GLU A 16 -33.26 5.75 3.52
CA GLU A 16 -32.49 4.64 4.08
C GLU A 16 -32.11 3.57 3.04
N GLN A 17 -32.98 3.28 2.07
CA GLN A 17 -32.73 2.28 1.04
C GLN A 17 -31.51 2.60 0.16
N PRO A 18 -31.31 3.84 -0.36
CA PRO A 18 -30.12 4.19 -1.11
C PRO A 18 -28.82 4.10 -0.29
N PHE A 19 -28.90 4.46 1.00
CA PHE A 19 -27.74 4.40 1.90
C PHE A 19 -27.30 2.96 2.19
N VAL A 20 -28.23 2.06 2.49
CA VAL A 20 -27.94 0.64 2.73
C VAL A 20 -27.38 -0.01 1.46
N GLN A 21 -27.91 0.29 0.29
CA GLN A 21 -27.39 -0.20 -0.99
C GLN A 21 -25.96 0.26 -1.22
N HIS A 22 -25.63 1.51 -0.90
CA HIS A 22 -24.26 2.04 -1.00
C HIS A 22 -23.28 1.34 -0.06
N LEU A 23 -23.71 1.02 1.17
CA LEU A 23 -22.92 0.23 2.12
C LEU A 23 -22.66 -1.20 1.63
N ILE A 24 -23.66 -1.84 1.02
CA ILE A 24 -23.51 -3.17 0.42
C ILE A 24 -22.50 -3.12 -0.74
N GLU A 25 -22.58 -2.10 -1.58
CA GLU A 25 -21.63 -1.88 -2.67
C GLU A 25 -20.20 -1.68 -2.14
N LEU A 26 -20.01 -0.86 -1.10
CA LEU A 26 -18.72 -0.67 -0.43
C LEU A 26 -18.13 -1.99 0.06
N ARG A 27 -18.95 -2.81 0.75
CA ARG A 27 -18.53 -4.13 1.24
C ARG A 27 -18.04 -5.01 0.09
N ASP A 28 -18.83 -5.11 -0.98
CA ASP A 28 -18.52 -5.99 -2.11
C ASP A 28 -17.26 -5.54 -2.85
N ARG A 29 -17.01 -4.24 -2.98
CA ARG A 29 -15.79 -3.68 -3.56
C ARG A 29 -14.59 -3.88 -2.66
N LEU A 30 -14.75 -3.72 -1.34
CA LEU A 30 -13.69 -3.98 -0.37
C LEU A 30 -13.28 -5.46 -0.38
N ILE A 31 -14.25 -6.37 -0.43
CA ILE A 31 -13.97 -7.81 -0.55
C ILE A 31 -13.16 -8.10 -1.83
N LYS A 32 -13.53 -7.53 -2.97
CA LYS A 32 -12.77 -7.70 -4.22
C LYS A 32 -11.34 -7.17 -4.12
N ALA A 33 -11.15 -6.01 -3.47
CA ALA A 33 -9.81 -5.45 -3.23
C ALA A 33 -8.97 -6.37 -2.33
N VAL A 34 -9.54 -6.87 -1.22
CA VAL A 34 -8.87 -7.80 -0.32
C VAL A 34 -8.52 -9.12 -1.02
N ILE A 35 -9.44 -9.66 -1.82
CA ILE A 35 -9.18 -10.89 -2.61
C ILE A 35 -8.02 -10.65 -3.59
N ALA A 36 -7.96 -9.50 -4.27
CA ALA A 36 -6.84 -9.19 -5.16
C ALA A 36 -5.51 -9.17 -4.41
N VAL A 37 -5.43 -8.52 -3.24
CA VAL A 37 -4.22 -8.52 -2.39
C VAL A 37 -3.87 -9.95 -1.97
N ALA A 38 -4.85 -10.76 -1.55
CA ALA A 38 -4.62 -12.14 -1.13
C ALA A 38 -4.08 -13.02 -2.29
N VAL A 39 -4.61 -12.86 -3.49
CA VAL A 39 -4.12 -13.57 -4.69
C VAL A 39 -2.66 -13.22 -4.96
N PHE A 40 -2.29 -11.93 -4.96
CA PHE A 40 -0.90 -11.52 -5.12
C PHE A 40 0.00 -11.99 -3.97
N ALA A 41 -0.49 -11.98 -2.73
CA ALA A 41 0.27 -12.50 -1.59
C ALA A 41 0.56 -13.99 -1.72
N ILE A 42 -0.41 -14.79 -2.14
CA ILE A 42 -0.22 -16.22 -2.41
C ILE A 42 0.76 -16.41 -3.58
N ALA A 43 0.60 -15.69 -4.67
CA ALA A 43 1.50 -15.77 -5.83
C ALA A 43 2.95 -15.45 -5.45
N LEU A 44 3.17 -14.35 -4.72
CA LEU A 44 4.51 -13.95 -4.25
C LEU A 44 5.08 -14.91 -3.19
N SER A 45 4.24 -15.56 -2.40
CA SER A 45 4.68 -16.57 -1.44
C SER A 45 5.21 -17.82 -2.14
N LEU A 46 4.63 -18.17 -3.30
CA LEU A 46 5.08 -19.30 -4.12
C LEU A 46 6.33 -18.95 -4.93
N TYR A 47 6.39 -17.75 -5.49
CA TYR A 47 7.52 -17.24 -6.27
C TYR A 47 7.53 -15.72 -6.30
N PRO A 48 8.65 -15.06 -5.91
CA PRO A 48 9.97 -15.61 -5.53
C PRO A 48 10.07 -16.04 -4.07
N GLY A 49 9.07 -15.79 -3.24
CA GLY A 49 9.05 -16.04 -1.81
C GLY A 49 9.50 -14.84 -0.97
N PRO A 50 9.28 -14.89 0.36
CA PRO A 50 9.53 -13.73 1.25
C PRO A 50 11.03 -13.38 1.39
N GLY A 51 11.95 -14.36 1.33
CA GLY A 51 13.39 -14.13 1.45
C GLY A 51 13.95 -13.28 0.31
N PRO A 52 13.85 -13.72 -0.95
CA PRO A 52 14.32 -12.94 -2.10
C PRO A 52 13.67 -11.54 -2.21
N LEU A 53 12.41 -11.39 -1.81
CA LEU A 53 11.76 -10.07 -1.75
C LEU A 53 12.44 -9.16 -0.73
N TYR A 54 12.81 -9.71 0.44
CA TYR A 54 13.58 -8.98 1.44
C TYR A 54 14.94 -8.55 0.89
N ASP A 55 15.67 -9.45 0.22
CA ASP A 55 17.00 -9.17 -0.33
C ASP A 55 16.96 -8.06 -1.38
N ILE A 56 15.96 -8.06 -2.26
CA ILE A 56 15.76 -6.99 -3.24
C ILE A 56 15.55 -5.66 -2.52
N LEU A 57 14.69 -5.62 -1.50
CA LEU A 57 14.37 -4.39 -0.80
C LEU A 57 15.54 -3.89 0.05
N ALA A 58 16.33 -4.80 0.64
CA ALA A 58 17.49 -4.47 1.46
C ALA A 58 18.72 -4.03 0.64
N ALA A 59 18.77 -4.36 -0.65
CA ALA A 59 19.93 -4.11 -1.51
C ALA A 59 20.44 -2.66 -1.48
N PRO A 60 19.61 -1.60 -1.52
CA PRO A 60 20.10 -0.21 -1.48
C PRO A 60 20.82 0.14 -0.19
N LEU A 61 20.38 -0.40 0.95
CA LEU A 61 21.02 -0.20 2.24
C LEU A 61 22.32 -1.00 2.34
N VAL A 62 22.25 -2.30 2.00
CA VAL A 62 23.40 -3.21 2.08
C VAL A 62 24.56 -2.71 1.23
N ALA A 63 24.27 -2.11 0.06
CA ALA A 63 25.29 -1.52 -0.82
C ALA A 63 26.03 -0.32 -0.19
N GLN A 64 25.48 0.33 0.83
CA GLN A 64 26.08 1.45 1.53
C GLN A 64 26.74 1.06 2.86
N LEU A 65 26.59 -0.20 3.28
CA LEU A 65 27.22 -0.67 4.52
C LEU A 65 28.74 -0.88 4.32
N PRO A 66 29.56 -0.69 5.37
CA PRO A 66 30.97 -1.04 5.34
C PRO A 66 31.19 -2.52 5.01
N VAL A 67 32.32 -2.84 4.39
CA VAL A 67 32.69 -4.21 4.02
C VAL A 67 32.65 -5.12 5.26
N GLY A 68 31.83 -6.19 5.18
CA GLY A 68 31.64 -7.14 6.27
C GLY A 68 30.56 -6.74 7.30
N ALA A 69 29.94 -5.57 7.19
CA ALA A 69 28.79 -5.21 8.01
C ALA A 69 27.53 -5.88 7.48
N THR A 70 26.67 -6.34 8.39
CA THR A 70 25.38 -6.98 8.11
C THR A 70 24.27 -6.31 8.91
N MET A 71 23.03 -6.46 8.45
CA MET A 71 21.87 -6.07 9.24
C MET A 71 21.67 -7.04 10.41
N ILE A 72 21.17 -6.52 11.52
CA ILE A 72 20.88 -7.33 12.73
C ILE A 72 19.37 -7.44 12.95
N ALA A 73 18.98 -8.52 13.57
CA ALA A 73 17.63 -8.70 14.10
C ALA A 73 17.70 -8.57 15.63
N THR A 74 17.11 -7.53 16.17
CA THR A 74 17.10 -7.27 17.62
C THR A 74 16.05 -8.10 18.35
N SER A 75 15.02 -8.55 17.65
CA SER A 75 13.98 -9.44 18.17
C SER A 75 14.09 -10.85 17.59
N VAL A 76 13.79 -11.86 18.40
CA VAL A 76 13.81 -13.29 18.00
C VAL A 76 12.82 -13.58 16.86
N ILE A 77 11.72 -12.83 16.79
CA ILE A 77 10.64 -13.06 15.82
C ILE A 77 10.86 -12.26 14.52
N SER A 78 11.66 -11.19 14.57
CA SER A 78 11.90 -10.29 13.43
C SER A 78 12.36 -11.00 12.15
N PRO A 79 13.26 -11.98 12.17
CA PRO A 79 13.68 -12.68 10.95
C PRO A 79 12.55 -13.39 10.22
N PHE A 80 11.47 -13.72 10.90
CA PHE A 80 10.27 -14.30 10.31
C PHE A 80 9.26 -13.23 9.90
N LEU A 81 8.96 -12.27 10.81
CA LEU A 81 7.92 -11.27 10.58
C LEU A 81 8.29 -10.24 9.51
N VAL A 82 9.56 -9.85 9.43
CA VAL A 82 9.98 -8.79 8.49
C VAL A 82 9.83 -9.24 7.03
N PRO A 83 10.33 -10.41 6.59
CA PRO A 83 10.08 -10.91 5.25
C PRO A 83 8.58 -11.10 4.94
N LEU A 84 7.78 -11.51 5.93
CA LEU A 84 6.33 -11.66 5.78
C LEU A 84 5.64 -10.29 5.57
N LYS A 85 6.01 -9.28 6.34
CA LYS A 85 5.51 -7.89 6.16
C LYS A 85 5.88 -7.33 4.79
N ILE A 86 7.10 -7.60 4.31
CA ILE A 86 7.56 -7.20 2.98
C ILE A 86 6.74 -7.88 1.89
N LEU A 87 6.47 -9.18 2.04
CA LEU A 87 5.63 -9.92 1.10
C LEU A 87 4.22 -9.32 1.02
N LEU A 88 3.60 -9.02 2.16
CA LEU A 88 2.28 -8.39 2.20
C LEU A 88 2.29 -6.99 1.58
N MET A 89 3.33 -6.20 1.86
CA MET A 89 3.52 -4.90 1.23
C MET A 89 3.66 -5.02 -0.29
N ALA A 90 4.51 -5.90 -0.77
CA ALA A 90 4.70 -6.13 -2.21
C ALA A 90 3.41 -6.62 -2.88
N ALA A 91 2.66 -7.50 -2.23
CA ALA A 91 1.36 -7.95 -2.70
C ALA A 91 0.35 -6.80 -2.80
N PHE A 92 0.31 -5.92 -1.81
CA PHE A 92 -0.52 -4.72 -1.83
C PHE A 92 -0.12 -3.78 -2.96
N LEU A 93 1.18 -3.51 -3.15
CA LEU A 93 1.68 -2.68 -4.24
C LEU A 93 1.28 -3.24 -5.61
N LEU A 94 1.42 -4.54 -5.83
CA LEU A 94 1.01 -5.18 -7.09
C LEU A 94 -0.51 -5.19 -7.28
N ALA A 95 -1.28 -5.29 -6.21
CA ALA A 95 -2.74 -5.21 -6.25
C ALA A 95 -3.26 -3.77 -6.41
N LEU A 96 -2.42 -2.76 -6.26
CA LEU A 96 -2.79 -1.34 -6.21
C LEU A 96 -3.64 -0.88 -7.40
N PRO A 97 -3.39 -1.27 -8.66
CA PRO A 97 -4.27 -0.95 -9.78
C PRO A 97 -5.70 -1.43 -9.57
N VAL A 98 -5.87 -2.64 -9.03
CA VAL A 98 -7.18 -3.22 -8.74
C VAL A 98 -7.83 -2.49 -7.57
N VAL A 99 -7.08 -2.23 -6.51
CA VAL A 99 -7.56 -1.50 -5.32
C VAL A 99 -8.03 -0.10 -5.71
N LEU A 100 -7.23 0.65 -6.47
CA LEU A 100 -7.59 1.97 -6.97
C LEU A 100 -8.84 1.91 -7.87
N TYR A 101 -8.92 0.92 -8.75
CA TYR A 101 -10.11 0.74 -9.58
C TYR A 101 -11.37 0.50 -8.73
N GLN A 102 -11.31 -0.34 -7.69
CA GLN A 102 -12.46 -0.58 -6.80
C GLN A 102 -12.84 0.68 -6.03
N MET A 103 -11.86 1.46 -5.58
CA MET A 103 -12.09 2.73 -4.90
C MET A 103 -12.76 3.76 -5.81
N TRP A 104 -12.23 3.98 -7.01
CA TRP A 104 -12.82 4.91 -7.97
C TRP A 104 -14.19 4.46 -8.47
N ALA A 105 -14.38 3.16 -8.69
CA ALA A 105 -15.66 2.60 -9.09
C ALA A 105 -16.73 2.74 -8.00
N PHE A 106 -16.34 2.81 -6.72
CA PHE A 106 -17.25 3.12 -5.61
C PHE A 106 -17.70 4.59 -5.63
N VAL A 107 -16.81 5.49 -5.99
CA VAL A 107 -17.11 6.93 -6.10
C VAL A 107 -17.90 7.27 -7.37
N ALA A 108 -17.71 6.48 -8.43
CA ALA A 108 -18.30 6.71 -9.76
C ALA A 108 -19.84 6.83 -9.80
N PRO A 109 -20.67 6.15 -8.98
CA PRO A 109 -22.11 6.36 -8.95
C PRO A 109 -22.52 7.79 -8.61
N GLY A 110 -21.73 8.49 -7.78
CA GLY A 110 -21.94 9.88 -7.42
C GLY A 110 -21.55 10.91 -8.51
N LEU A 111 -20.87 10.47 -9.58
CA LEU A 111 -20.44 11.34 -10.68
C LEU A 111 -21.47 11.40 -11.80
N TYR A 112 -21.52 12.54 -12.52
CA TYR A 112 -22.35 12.67 -13.72
C TYR A 112 -21.95 11.65 -14.79
N THR A 113 -22.89 11.26 -15.64
CA THR A 113 -22.69 10.19 -16.65
C THR A 113 -21.52 10.47 -17.59
N HIS A 114 -21.20 11.75 -17.82
CA HIS A 114 -20.05 12.18 -18.64
C HIS A 114 -18.70 11.97 -17.94
N GLU A 115 -18.67 12.09 -16.62
CA GLU A 115 -17.46 12.00 -15.79
C GLU A 115 -17.05 10.55 -15.50
N LYS A 116 -17.98 9.59 -15.58
CA LYS A 116 -17.68 8.17 -15.40
C LYS A 116 -16.61 7.64 -16.37
N LYS A 117 -16.49 8.23 -17.55
CA LYS A 117 -15.47 7.89 -18.55
C LYS A 117 -14.05 8.27 -18.10
N LEU A 118 -13.93 9.23 -17.18
CA LEU A 118 -12.64 9.68 -16.64
C LEU A 118 -12.08 8.74 -15.56
N VAL A 119 -12.88 7.83 -15.01
CA VAL A 119 -12.43 6.89 -13.97
C VAL A 119 -11.28 6.03 -14.46
N PHE A 120 -11.36 5.49 -15.68
CA PHE A 120 -10.31 4.64 -16.24
C PHE A 120 -8.98 5.39 -16.43
N PRO A 121 -8.90 6.52 -17.15
CA PRO A 121 -7.65 7.26 -17.28
C PRO A 121 -7.12 7.76 -15.94
N LEU A 122 -7.99 8.09 -14.98
CA LEU A 122 -7.60 8.51 -13.64
C LEU A 122 -6.94 7.35 -12.86
N VAL A 123 -7.49 6.16 -12.91
CA VAL A 123 -6.89 4.96 -12.29
C VAL A 123 -5.52 4.65 -12.92
N VAL A 124 -5.42 4.70 -14.25
CA VAL A 124 -4.17 4.43 -14.97
C VAL A 124 -3.11 5.46 -14.61
N SER A 125 -3.44 6.75 -14.65
CA SER A 125 -2.48 7.82 -14.33
C SER A 125 -2.04 7.78 -12.86
N SER A 126 -2.97 7.56 -11.92
CA SER A 126 -2.65 7.44 -10.49
C SER A 126 -1.75 6.23 -10.22
N THR A 127 -2.04 5.09 -10.83
CA THR A 127 -1.22 3.87 -10.71
C THR A 127 0.18 4.08 -11.28
N PHE A 128 0.27 4.69 -12.47
CA PHE A 128 1.55 4.98 -13.11
C PHE A 128 2.40 5.93 -12.26
N LEU A 129 1.79 7.03 -11.79
CA LEU A 129 2.48 8.01 -10.96
C LEU A 129 2.95 7.42 -9.64
N PHE A 130 2.14 6.56 -9.03
CA PHE A 130 2.51 5.85 -7.80
C PHE A 130 3.72 4.93 -8.02
N PHE A 131 3.71 4.08 -9.05
CA PHE A 131 4.86 3.22 -9.34
C PHE A 131 6.12 4.00 -9.72
N LEU A 132 5.96 5.13 -10.41
CA LEU A 132 7.06 6.04 -10.69
C LEU A 132 7.64 6.61 -9.40
N GLY A 133 6.80 7.01 -8.43
CA GLY A 133 7.22 7.46 -7.10
C GLY A 133 7.97 6.38 -6.32
N VAL A 134 7.45 5.15 -6.30
CA VAL A 134 8.11 4.01 -5.65
C VAL A 134 9.46 3.71 -6.30
N ALA A 135 9.54 3.70 -7.62
CA ALA A 135 10.80 3.49 -8.35
C ALA A 135 11.80 4.62 -8.05
N PHE A 136 11.36 5.86 -8.08
CA PHE A 136 12.19 7.01 -7.74
C PHE A 136 12.72 6.90 -6.30
N CYS A 137 11.85 6.57 -5.35
CA CYS A 137 12.23 6.37 -3.96
C CYS A 137 13.28 5.27 -3.81
N TYR A 138 13.08 4.13 -4.46
CA TYR A 138 13.97 2.99 -4.39
C TYR A 138 15.35 3.26 -5.01
N PHE A 139 15.38 3.82 -6.22
CA PHE A 139 16.64 3.99 -6.96
C PHE A 139 17.44 5.25 -6.58
N PHE A 140 16.73 6.33 -6.20
CA PHE A 140 17.40 7.61 -5.91
C PHE A 140 17.40 7.94 -4.43
N VAL A 141 16.21 7.93 -3.77
CA VAL A 141 16.10 8.44 -2.40
C VAL A 141 16.84 7.55 -1.42
N PHE A 142 16.67 6.24 -1.48
CA PHE A 142 17.31 5.31 -0.54
C PHE A 142 18.82 5.39 -0.60
N GLY A 143 19.41 5.37 -1.80
CA GLY A 143 20.87 5.48 -1.96
C GLY A 143 21.44 6.76 -1.35
N GLN A 144 20.79 7.90 -1.61
CA GLN A 144 21.24 9.20 -1.10
C GLN A 144 21.07 9.32 0.42
N VAL A 145 19.92 8.89 0.96
CA VAL A 145 19.65 8.95 2.39
C VAL A 145 20.63 8.07 3.17
N PHE A 146 20.88 6.84 2.71
CA PHE A 146 21.79 5.94 3.39
C PHE A 146 23.26 6.40 3.28
N ALA A 147 23.69 6.89 2.13
CA ALA A 147 25.01 7.51 1.97
C ALA A 147 25.18 8.71 2.90
N PHE A 148 24.16 9.57 3.02
CA PHE A 148 24.17 10.70 3.93
C PHE A 148 24.28 10.26 5.38
N ILE A 149 23.45 9.31 5.84
CA ILE A 149 23.51 8.79 7.22
C ILE A 149 24.89 8.22 7.53
N GLN A 150 25.48 7.44 6.61
CA GLN A 150 26.81 6.86 6.79
C GLN A 150 27.91 7.94 6.86
N SER A 151 27.77 9.04 6.13
CA SER A 151 28.75 10.15 6.18
C SER A 151 28.80 10.87 7.51
N PHE A 152 27.70 10.87 8.28
CA PHE A 152 27.62 11.46 9.62
C PHE A 152 27.93 10.48 10.75
N ALA A 153 28.01 9.17 10.45
CA ALA A 153 28.31 8.17 11.47
C ALA A 153 29.74 8.36 12.02
N PRO A 154 29.93 8.51 13.35
CA PRO A 154 31.25 8.57 13.94
C PRO A 154 32.06 7.29 13.64
N LYS A 155 33.32 7.41 13.35
CA LYS A 155 34.21 6.25 13.04
C LYS A 155 34.31 5.22 14.17
N SER A 156 33.92 5.60 15.38
CA SER A 156 33.91 4.73 16.56
C SER A 156 32.66 3.86 16.68
N ILE A 157 31.68 4.03 15.78
CA ILE A 157 30.41 3.30 15.80
C ILE A 157 30.36 2.35 14.61
N THR A 158 30.17 1.05 14.86
CA THR A 158 29.89 0.08 13.82
C THR A 158 28.42 0.17 13.44
N ALA A 159 28.10 0.56 12.22
CA ALA A 159 26.72 0.62 11.75
C ALA A 159 26.21 -0.81 11.54
N ALA A 160 25.29 -1.25 12.38
CA ALA A 160 24.56 -2.51 12.28
C ALA A 160 23.06 -2.21 12.35
N PRO A 161 22.44 -1.79 11.23
CA PRO A 161 21.04 -1.40 11.23
C PRO A 161 20.13 -2.59 11.54
N ASP A 162 19.09 -2.33 12.35
CA ASP A 162 18.07 -3.33 12.66
C ASP A 162 17.09 -3.48 11.49
N ILE A 163 16.72 -4.74 11.18
CA ILE A 163 15.84 -5.09 10.06
C ILE A 163 14.42 -4.54 10.23
N GLU A 164 13.89 -4.42 11.47
CA GLU A 164 12.56 -3.85 11.72
C GLU A 164 12.55 -2.34 11.56
N ALA A 165 13.58 -1.67 12.08
CA ALA A 165 13.72 -0.22 11.93
C ALA A 165 13.87 0.15 10.45
N TYR A 166 14.65 -0.63 9.70
CA TYR A 166 14.79 -0.48 8.25
C TYR A 166 13.44 -0.64 7.52
N LEU A 167 12.71 -1.73 7.80
CA LEU A 167 11.40 -1.96 7.19
C LEU A 167 10.42 -0.81 7.48
N SER A 168 10.38 -0.33 8.72
CA SER A 168 9.51 0.78 9.11
C SER A 168 9.85 2.06 8.34
N PHE A 169 11.13 2.33 8.16
CA PHE A 169 11.62 3.45 7.34
C PHE A 169 11.16 3.31 5.87
N VAL A 170 11.37 2.14 5.27
CA VAL A 170 10.99 1.87 3.87
C VAL A 170 9.48 2.00 3.66
N LEU A 171 8.66 1.44 4.57
CA LEU A 171 7.20 1.56 4.53
C LEU A 171 6.76 3.02 4.59
N THR A 172 7.35 3.80 5.50
CA THR A 172 7.04 5.23 5.64
C THR A 172 7.38 5.99 4.37
N MET A 173 8.53 5.71 3.77
CA MET A 173 8.96 6.35 2.53
C MET A 173 8.06 5.99 1.34
N PHE A 174 7.67 4.72 1.18
CA PHE A 174 6.77 4.31 0.10
C PHE A 174 5.35 4.86 0.26
N LEU A 175 4.90 5.10 1.50
CA LEU A 175 3.61 5.73 1.75
C LEU A 175 3.64 7.25 1.56
N ALA A 176 4.81 7.88 1.65
CA ALA A 176 4.99 9.32 1.47
C ALA A 176 5.03 9.72 -0.01
N PHE A 177 5.41 8.81 -0.90
CA PHE A 177 5.50 9.00 -2.36
C PHE A 177 4.29 8.40 -3.08
#